data_5aa0e77ccc8fd3e4c746d96ddb6a5fe7
#
_entry.id   5aa0e77ccc8fd3e4c746d96ddb6a5fe7
#
_cell.length_a   1.000
_cell.length_b   1.000
_cell.length_c   1.000
_cell.angle_alpha   90.00
_cell.angle_beta   90.00
_cell.angle_gamma   90.00
#
_symmetry.space_group_name_H-M   'P 1'
#
loop_
_entity.id
_entity.type
_entity.pdbx_description
1 polymer ?
#
loop_
_entity_poly.entity_id
_entity_poly.type
_entity_poly.pdbx_seq_one_letter_code
_entity_poly.pdbx_strand_id
1 'polypeptide(L)'
;MKKLILMSITSALAMLVSAGTLDREPGIKILNERMTLLPYVALSYTYDTNVDCTKAAKSGSQWVINPGMELKYEDDNWLVDAVAWYKYHAYNNYSSQLNSSSFGERLKWQWTNASNGGRGWTILFSEQFEQIAQDDNLSSLGGRGMNRDRKQFQAEGVISRRINQWWHGALRSDYYLLDYDNNVSEYAWLYGWSRLQLGLEGGCTLSRWTDLIISANYQWYWHDDDFDNHQDMEDIYGSRRGRYVRGDSKGWSVMGGIATHMTEKLSYRLLAGWSHFEYGGGVSNLDGWTYQGSADWQIDAANTFHVMAIASSYYQPSEREFGSALLVHNASFGIAKSFVKNKLKAAADVAFRRETHEYTEYEADNYNENIWTARLTLSYRINRLLTVYGRVEYQTEESDGYYVRGNIYDYDRWRATIGLRMTW
;
A
#
# COMPACT_ATOMS: atom_id res chain seq x y z
N MET A 1 30.73 -6.64 -6.22
CA MET A 1 29.69 -5.87 -5.52
C MET A 1 30.24 -4.78 -4.57
N LYS A 2 31.05 -5.06 -3.57
CA LYS A 2 31.62 -4.01 -2.67
C LYS A 2 32.29 -2.83 -3.39
N LYS A 3 33.01 -3.08 -4.51
CA LYS A 3 33.64 -2.02 -5.33
C LYS A 3 32.63 -1.14 -6.08
N LEU A 4 31.50 -1.70 -6.52
CA LEU A 4 30.43 -0.94 -7.20
C LEU A 4 29.70 0.00 -6.23
N ILE A 5 29.42 -0.48 -5.03
CA ILE A 5 28.80 0.31 -3.95
C ILE A 5 29.71 1.48 -3.55
N LEU A 6 31.02 1.21 -3.41
CA LEU A 6 31.99 2.25 -3.10
C LEU A 6 32.10 3.30 -4.23
N MET A 7 32.06 2.87 -5.50
CA MET A 7 32.06 3.77 -6.65
C MET A 7 30.79 4.61 -6.73
N SER A 8 29.63 4.05 -6.39
CA SER A 8 28.36 4.81 -6.35
C SER A 8 28.37 5.87 -5.24
N ILE A 9 28.90 5.53 -4.08
CA ILE A 9 29.03 6.46 -2.95
C ILE A 9 30.05 7.56 -3.26
N THR A 10 31.21 7.22 -3.85
CA THR A 10 32.23 8.20 -4.22
C THR A 10 31.78 9.10 -5.37
N SER A 11 31.04 8.58 -6.35
CA SER A 11 30.45 9.39 -7.43
C SER A 11 29.36 10.33 -6.89
N ALA A 12 28.54 9.88 -5.95
CA ALA A 12 27.54 10.70 -5.27
C ALA A 12 28.21 11.80 -4.42
N LEU A 13 29.28 11.47 -3.69
CA LEU A 13 30.07 12.46 -2.95
C LEU A 13 30.81 13.45 -3.88
N ALA A 14 31.34 12.99 -5.01
CA ALA A 14 31.99 13.85 -5.99
C ALA A 14 31.02 14.83 -6.66
N MET A 15 29.78 14.40 -6.92
CA MET A 15 28.72 15.31 -7.38
C MET A 15 28.32 16.32 -6.30
N LEU A 16 28.42 15.98 -5.02
CA LEU A 16 28.22 16.91 -3.90
C LEU A 16 29.22 18.05 -3.90
N VAL A 17 30.48 17.77 -4.21
CA VAL A 17 31.57 18.77 -4.21
C VAL A 17 31.49 19.66 -5.45
N SER A 18 30.96 19.16 -6.56
CA SER A 18 30.78 19.94 -7.80
C SER A 18 29.49 20.77 -7.85
N ALA A 19 28.50 20.47 -6.99
CA ALA A 19 27.28 21.28 -6.86
C ALA A 19 27.56 22.57 -6.07
N GLY A 20 28.40 23.39 -6.60
CA GLY A 20 28.71 24.71 -6.08
C GLY A 20 27.55 25.66 -6.18
N THR A 21 26.63 25.60 -5.26
CA THR A 21 25.75 26.61 -4.66
C THR A 21 24.62 25.89 -3.91
N LEU A 22 24.81 25.78 -2.60
CA LEU A 22 23.84 25.23 -1.64
C LEU A 22 22.48 25.99 -1.59
N ASP A 23 22.33 27.03 -2.39
CA ASP A 23 21.15 27.91 -2.43
C ASP A 23 20.17 27.59 -3.55
N ARG A 24 20.49 26.71 -4.49
CA ARG A 24 19.58 26.33 -5.58
C ARG A 24 18.55 25.32 -5.09
N GLU A 25 17.32 25.46 -5.55
CA GLU A 25 16.32 24.42 -5.35
C GLU A 25 16.78 23.12 -6.01
N PRO A 26 16.57 21.95 -5.34
CA PRO A 26 16.94 20.67 -5.94
C PRO A 26 16.17 20.44 -7.23
N GLY A 27 16.81 19.79 -8.17
CA GLY A 27 16.20 19.37 -9.43
C GLY A 27 16.74 20.05 -10.67
N ILE A 28 16.80 19.30 -11.73
CA ILE A 28 17.15 19.74 -13.08
C ILE A 28 15.88 20.23 -13.75
N LYS A 29 15.79 21.53 -14.01
CA LYS A 29 14.65 22.15 -14.68
C LYS A 29 14.77 21.96 -16.20
N ILE A 30 13.70 21.46 -16.82
CA ILE A 30 13.60 21.18 -18.25
C ILE A 30 12.28 21.77 -18.80
N LEU A 31 12.16 21.93 -20.10
CA LEU A 31 10.93 22.41 -20.76
C LEU A 31 10.39 23.72 -20.16
N ASN A 32 11.22 24.76 -20.14
CA ASN A 32 10.85 26.08 -19.60
C ASN A 32 10.38 26.01 -18.13
N GLU A 33 11.08 25.21 -17.31
CA GLU A 33 10.81 25.04 -15.90
C GLU A 33 9.53 24.28 -15.52
N ARG A 34 8.72 23.84 -16.49
CA ARG A 34 7.52 23.05 -16.24
C ARG A 34 7.82 21.63 -15.82
N MET A 35 8.99 21.12 -16.16
CA MET A 35 9.43 19.77 -15.81
C MET A 35 10.64 19.83 -14.89
N THR A 36 10.59 19.06 -13.80
CA THR A 36 11.68 18.95 -12.83
C THR A 36 12.08 17.51 -12.67
N LEU A 37 13.35 17.23 -12.88
CA LEU A 37 13.99 15.93 -12.63
C LEU A 37 14.75 15.99 -11.32
N LEU A 38 14.47 15.09 -10.38
CA LEU A 38 15.00 15.04 -9.01
C LEU A 38 15.70 13.70 -8.76
N PRO A 39 16.96 13.54 -9.14
CA PRO A 39 17.74 12.38 -8.73
C PRO A 39 17.93 12.37 -7.22
N TYR A 40 17.90 11.19 -6.61
CA TYR A 40 18.16 11.07 -5.17
C TYR A 40 18.88 9.77 -4.83
N VAL A 41 19.53 9.78 -3.66
CA VAL A 41 20.01 8.58 -2.99
C VAL A 41 19.56 8.64 -1.53
N ALA A 42 19.00 7.54 -1.04
CA ALA A 42 18.74 7.39 0.37
C ALA A 42 19.56 6.21 0.94
N LEU A 43 20.04 6.40 2.16
CA LEU A 43 20.71 5.39 2.96
C LEU A 43 19.97 5.28 4.28
N SER A 44 19.62 4.07 4.70
CA SER A 44 19.02 3.85 6.01
C SER A 44 19.56 2.61 6.71
N TYR A 45 19.48 2.64 8.01
CA TYR A 45 19.73 1.51 8.90
C TYR A 45 18.46 1.22 9.68
N THR A 46 18.02 -0.04 9.69
CA THR A 46 16.85 -0.50 10.44
C THR A 46 17.26 -1.61 11.38
N TYR A 47 16.87 -1.48 12.63
CA TYR A 47 16.90 -2.55 13.63
C TYR A 47 15.47 -3.08 13.79
N ASP A 48 15.34 -4.39 13.86
CA ASP A 48 14.10 -5.12 13.92
C ASP A 48 14.17 -6.17 15.02
N THR A 49 13.22 -6.18 15.94
CA THR A 49 13.20 -7.13 17.06
C THR A 49 12.64 -8.49 16.67
N ASN A 50 11.95 -8.59 15.54
CA ASN A 50 11.30 -9.83 15.10
C ASN A 50 11.25 -9.90 13.57
N VAL A 51 12.39 -10.18 12.94
CA VAL A 51 12.52 -10.26 11.48
C VAL A 51 11.64 -11.36 10.88
N ASP A 52 11.45 -12.45 11.62
CA ASP A 52 10.66 -13.60 11.15
C ASP A 52 9.15 -13.42 11.41
N CYS A 53 8.73 -12.34 12.13
CA CYS A 53 7.35 -12.10 12.60
C CYS A 53 6.72 -13.38 13.19
N THR A 54 7.38 -14.04 14.09
CA THR A 54 6.95 -15.27 14.74
C THR A 54 6.96 -15.10 16.25
N LYS A 55 6.24 -15.99 16.96
CA LYS A 55 6.26 -16.03 18.42
C LYS A 55 7.67 -16.24 18.99
N ALA A 56 8.54 -16.94 18.27
CA ALA A 56 9.95 -17.13 18.60
C ALA A 56 10.82 -16.01 18.00
N ALA A 57 10.54 -14.78 18.40
CA ALA A 57 11.15 -13.56 17.87
C ALA A 57 12.68 -13.66 17.69
N LYS A 58 13.14 -13.31 16.49
CA LYS A 58 14.57 -13.17 16.18
C LYS A 58 14.86 -11.75 15.73
N SER A 59 15.78 -11.10 16.41
CA SER A 59 16.18 -9.75 16.06
C SER A 59 17.20 -9.73 14.92
N GLY A 60 17.13 -8.70 14.12
CA GLY A 60 18.07 -8.47 13.02
C GLY A 60 18.25 -6.99 12.75
N SER A 61 19.19 -6.69 11.89
CA SER A 61 19.37 -5.33 11.38
C SER A 61 19.76 -5.35 9.93
N GLN A 62 19.39 -4.28 9.20
CA GLN A 62 19.67 -4.15 7.80
C GLN A 62 20.10 -2.73 7.41
N TRP A 63 20.96 -2.65 6.42
CA TRP A 63 21.26 -1.44 5.68
C TRP A 63 20.47 -1.45 4.37
N VAL A 64 19.87 -0.31 4.02
CA VAL A 64 19.20 -0.14 2.73
C VAL A 64 19.83 1.03 2.01
N ILE A 65 20.24 0.80 0.77
CA ILE A 65 20.66 1.84 -0.16
C ILE A 65 19.61 1.93 -1.25
N ASN A 66 19.04 3.13 -1.43
CA ASN A 66 17.93 3.39 -2.34
C ASN A 66 18.24 4.58 -3.25
N PRO A 67 18.96 4.39 -4.37
CA PRO A 67 19.02 5.37 -5.44
C PRO A 67 17.70 5.41 -6.21
N GLY A 68 17.33 6.60 -6.67
CA GLY A 68 16.13 6.76 -7.49
C GLY A 68 16.08 8.12 -8.17
N MET A 69 15.00 8.33 -8.88
CA MET A 69 14.76 9.53 -9.66
C MET A 69 13.26 9.86 -9.65
N GLU A 70 12.93 11.10 -9.37
CA GLU A 70 11.58 11.64 -9.47
C GLU A 70 11.50 12.59 -10.66
N LEU A 71 10.42 12.51 -11.40
CA LEU A 71 10.07 13.43 -12.49
C LEU A 71 8.74 14.08 -12.15
N LYS A 72 8.71 15.42 -12.16
CA LYS A 72 7.50 16.20 -11.94
C LYS A 72 7.27 17.11 -13.12
N TYR A 73 6.06 17.08 -13.65
CA TYR A 73 5.59 18.02 -14.66
C TYR A 73 4.25 18.58 -14.20
N GLU A 74 4.10 19.89 -14.27
CA GLU A 74 2.89 20.58 -13.90
C GLU A 74 2.62 21.73 -14.88
N ASP A 75 1.40 21.79 -15.33
CA ASP A 75 0.86 22.80 -16.26
C ASP A 75 -0.60 23.05 -15.86
N ASP A 76 -1.27 24.00 -16.47
CA ASP A 76 -2.65 24.38 -16.15
C ASP A 76 -3.65 23.21 -16.20
N ASN A 77 -3.41 22.25 -17.10
CA ASN A 77 -4.30 21.11 -17.32
C ASN A 77 -3.69 19.75 -16.97
N TRP A 78 -2.38 19.67 -16.80
CA TRP A 78 -1.65 18.42 -16.69
C TRP A 78 -0.80 18.39 -15.45
N LEU A 79 -0.84 17.25 -14.78
CA LEU A 79 0.10 16.91 -13.71
C LEU A 79 0.65 15.52 -13.98
N VAL A 80 1.97 15.39 -13.97
CA VAL A 80 2.68 14.10 -14.03
C VAL A 80 3.67 14.03 -12.87
N ASP A 81 3.61 12.94 -12.11
CA ASP A 81 4.55 12.59 -11.05
C ASP A 81 5.01 11.16 -11.31
N ALA A 82 6.26 10.98 -11.67
CA ALA A 82 6.83 9.66 -11.90
C ALA A 82 8.05 9.46 -11.02
N VAL A 83 8.19 8.27 -10.47
CA VAL A 83 9.31 7.88 -9.59
C VAL A 83 9.80 6.52 -10.01
N ALA A 84 11.12 6.36 -10.16
CA ALA A 84 11.75 5.06 -10.31
C ALA A 84 12.81 4.89 -9.21
N TRP A 85 12.92 3.68 -8.66
CA TRP A 85 13.87 3.39 -7.59
C TRP A 85 14.46 1.99 -7.69
N TYR A 86 15.61 1.85 -7.09
CA TYR A 86 16.26 0.58 -6.82
C TYR A 86 16.63 0.54 -5.35
N LYS A 87 16.34 -0.55 -4.65
CA LYS A 87 16.71 -0.76 -3.25
C LYS A 87 17.61 -1.99 -3.15
N TYR A 88 18.67 -1.87 -2.40
CA TYR A 88 19.50 -3.00 -1.99
C TYR A 88 19.48 -3.12 -0.48
N HIS A 89 19.10 -4.29 0.01
CA HIS A 89 19.00 -4.65 1.42
C HIS A 89 20.18 -5.53 1.80
N ALA A 90 20.93 -5.13 2.80
CA ALA A 90 22.06 -5.87 3.34
C ALA A 90 21.83 -6.17 4.82
N TYR A 91 21.59 -7.43 5.14
CA TYR A 91 21.35 -7.88 6.51
C TYR A 91 22.65 -8.20 7.22
N ASN A 92 22.78 -7.81 8.50
CA ASN A 92 24.01 -7.98 9.28
C ASN A 92 24.09 -9.32 10.03
N ASN A 93 22.97 -9.83 10.53
CA ASN A 93 22.94 -10.99 11.44
C ASN A 93 22.34 -12.26 10.82
N TYR A 94 21.73 -12.14 9.68
CA TYR A 94 21.24 -13.27 8.90
C TYR A 94 22.15 -13.44 7.70
N SER A 95 22.49 -14.68 7.43
CA SER A 95 23.39 -15.10 6.35
C SER A 95 23.13 -14.35 5.04
N SER A 96 24.07 -14.42 4.14
CA SER A 96 23.99 -13.91 2.75
C SER A 96 22.72 -14.31 1.98
N GLN A 97 21.91 -15.19 2.54
CA GLN A 97 20.62 -15.64 2.00
C GLN A 97 19.50 -14.56 2.09
N LEU A 98 19.62 -13.58 3.00
CA LEU A 98 18.62 -12.52 3.16
C LEU A 98 18.98 -11.22 2.43
N ASN A 99 20.19 -11.11 1.87
CA ASN A 99 20.53 -9.94 1.07
C ASN A 99 19.70 -9.95 -0.22
N SER A 100 18.94 -8.90 -0.42
CA SER A 100 17.97 -8.81 -1.49
C SER A 100 18.06 -7.48 -2.23
N SER A 101 17.49 -7.43 -3.41
CA SER A 101 17.32 -6.19 -4.16
C SER A 101 15.89 -6.08 -4.66
N SER A 102 15.36 -4.89 -4.67
CA SER A 102 14.08 -4.60 -5.29
C SER A 102 14.22 -3.38 -6.21
N PHE A 103 13.39 -3.32 -7.21
CA PHE A 103 13.22 -2.12 -8.01
C PHE A 103 11.75 -1.87 -8.24
N GLY A 104 11.42 -0.63 -8.50
CA GLY A 104 10.03 -0.28 -8.77
C GLY A 104 9.92 1.08 -9.42
N GLU A 105 8.71 1.34 -9.85
CA GLU A 105 8.31 2.60 -10.44
C GLU A 105 6.89 2.95 -10.00
N ARG A 106 6.59 4.22 -10.04
CA ARG A 106 5.25 4.76 -9.86
C ARG A 106 5.06 5.90 -10.82
N LEU A 107 3.96 5.88 -11.54
CA LEU A 107 3.48 6.97 -12.37
C LEU A 107 2.13 7.44 -11.86
N LYS A 108 1.97 8.74 -11.70
CA LYS A 108 0.69 9.40 -11.52
C LYS A 108 0.55 10.44 -12.62
N TRP A 109 -0.56 10.36 -13.32
CA TRP A 109 -0.90 11.27 -14.38
C TRP A 109 -2.31 11.80 -14.17
N GLN A 110 -2.50 13.09 -14.33
CA GLN A 110 -3.79 13.73 -14.21
C GLN A 110 -3.95 14.74 -15.32
N TRP A 111 -5.13 14.74 -15.92
CA TRP A 111 -5.56 15.76 -16.84
C TRP A 111 -6.90 16.34 -16.39
N THR A 112 -7.07 17.65 -16.52
CA THR A 112 -8.32 18.32 -16.22
C THR A 112 -8.58 19.43 -17.21
N ASN A 113 -9.82 19.55 -17.65
CA ASN A 113 -10.31 20.73 -18.36
C ASN A 113 -11.41 21.44 -17.56
N ALA A 114 -11.52 21.14 -16.26
CA ALA A 114 -12.47 21.80 -15.39
C ALA A 114 -12.07 23.27 -15.24
N SER A 115 -12.90 24.16 -15.79
CA SER A 115 -12.76 25.60 -15.61
C SER A 115 -13.00 25.98 -14.15
N ASN A 116 -12.63 27.21 -13.76
CA ASN A 116 -12.77 27.74 -12.40
C ASN A 116 -14.19 27.63 -11.77
N GLY A 117 -15.20 27.22 -12.53
CA GLY A 117 -16.55 26.88 -12.05
C GLY A 117 -16.75 25.38 -11.76
N GLY A 118 -15.70 24.55 -11.84
CA GLY A 118 -15.73 23.12 -11.53
C GLY A 118 -16.45 22.26 -12.57
N ARG A 119 -16.94 22.83 -13.69
CA ARG A 119 -17.55 22.08 -14.79
C ARG A 119 -16.46 21.59 -15.73
N GLY A 120 -16.42 20.29 -15.95
CA GLY A 120 -15.44 19.70 -16.85
C GLY A 120 -15.15 18.26 -16.50
N TRP A 121 -14.19 17.70 -17.20
CA TRP A 121 -13.67 16.37 -17.01
C TRP A 121 -12.38 16.41 -16.20
N THR A 122 -12.21 15.43 -15.34
CA THR A 122 -10.92 15.09 -14.74
C THR A 122 -10.65 13.63 -15.01
N ILE A 123 -9.48 13.34 -15.56
CA ILE A 123 -8.98 11.99 -15.76
C ILE A 123 -7.73 11.85 -14.90
N LEU A 124 -7.71 10.83 -14.08
CA LEU A 124 -6.57 10.44 -13.28
C LEU A 124 -6.19 9.01 -13.63
N PHE A 125 -4.92 8.79 -13.81
CA PHE A 125 -4.32 7.46 -13.92
C PHE A 125 -3.14 7.38 -12.98
N SER A 126 -3.03 6.28 -12.27
CA SER A 126 -1.85 5.97 -11.48
C SER A 126 -1.49 4.50 -11.66
N GLU A 127 -0.21 4.24 -11.74
CA GLU A 127 0.33 2.88 -11.73
C GLU A 127 1.50 2.81 -10.78
N GLN A 128 1.70 1.64 -10.22
CA GLN A 128 2.85 1.28 -9.42
C GLN A 128 3.26 -0.13 -9.74
N PHE A 129 4.54 -0.31 -10.03
CA PHE A 129 5.16 -1.61 -10.16
C PHE A 129 6.29 -1.74 -9.14
N GLU A 130 6.40 -2.88 -8.48
CA GLU A 130 7.52 -3.21 -7.61
C GLU A 130 7.86 -4.70 -7.76
N GLN A 131 9.12 -4.98 -8.06
CA GLN A 131 9.68 -6.32 -7.94
C GLN A 131 10.49 -6.38 -6.66
N ILE A 132 10.11 -7.27 -5.77
CA ILE A 132 10.72 -7.45 -4.45
C ILE A 132 11.39 -8.80 -4.44
N ALA A 133 12.72 -8.82 -4.31
CA ALA A 133 13.51 -10.05 -4.26
C ALA A 133 13.40 -10.79 -2.92
N GLN A 134 12.77 -10.19 -1.92
CA GLN A 134 12.47 -10.83 -0.64
C GLN A 134 11.50 -9.94 0.12
N ASP A 135 10.41 -10.50 0.61
CA ASP A 135 9.45 -9.74 1.40
C ASP A 135 9.75 -9.85 2.89
N ASP A 136 9.95 -8.72 3.54
CA ASP A 136 10.09 -8.62 5.00
C ASP A 136 8.80 -9.03 5.75
N ASN A 137 7.67 -9.19 5.05
CA ASN A 137 6.38 -9.57 5.62
C ASN A 137 6.02 -11.05 5.44
N LEU A 138 6.91 -11.87 4.91
CA LEU A 138 6.64 -13.27 4.56
C LEU A 138 6.46 -14.24 5.73
N SER A 139 6.67 -13.80 6.93
CA SER A 139 6.35 -14.56 8.12
C SER A 139 4.88 -14.96 8.24
N SER A 140 3.99 -14.14 7.69
CA SER A 140 2.56 -14.39 7.68
C SER A 140 2.13 -15.57 6.79
N LEU A 141 2.99 -16.04 5.90
CA LEU A 141 2.69 -17.14 4.95
C LEU A 141 3.32 -18.49 5.33
N GLY A 142 3.51 -18.76 6.63
CA GLY A 142 3.95 -20.08 7.08
C GLY A 142 5.39 -20.21 7.54
N GLY A 143 5.95 -19.15 8.06
CA GLY A 143 6.98 -19.22 9.11
C GLY A 143 8.24 -19.99 8.82
N ARG A 144 8.82 -19.92 7.67
CA ARG A 144 10.23 -20.31 7.46
C ARG A 144 10.74 -19.54 6.24
N GLY A 145 11.57 -18.54 6.47
CA GLY A 145 12.42 -17.79 5.56
C GLY A 145 12.51 -18.26 4.10
N MET A 146 11.41 -18.34 3.41
CA MET A 146 11.39 -18.62 2.00
C MET A 146 11.67 -17.30 1.28
N ASN A 147 12.81 -17.21 0.62
CA ASN A 147 13.05 -16.19 -0.39
C ASN A 147 11.97 -16.35 -1.45
N ARG A 148 11.02 -15.44 -1.50
CA ARG A 148 10.02 -15.40 -2.56
C ARG A 148 10.19 -14.08 -3.29
N ASP A 149 10.74 -14.18 -4.48
CA ASP A 149 10.71 -13.06 -5.40
C ASP A 149 9.26 -12.86 -5.84
N ARG A 150 8.75 -11.65 -5.69
CA ARG A 150 7.41 -11.30 -6.11
C ARG A 150 7.41 -10.05 -6.98
N LYS A 151 6.47 -10.01 -7.88
CA LYS A 151 6.12 -8.84 -8.67
C LYS A 151 4.74 -8.36 -8.24
N GLN A 152 4.64 -7.09 -7.97
CA GLN A 152 3.40 -6.46 -7.64
C GLN A 152 3.15 -5.32 -8.64
N PHE A 153 1.97 -5.32 -9.24
CA PHE A 153 1.53 -4.26 -10.13
C PHE A 153 0.16 -3.78 -9.69
N GLN A 154 -0.02 -2.48 -9.65
CA GLN A 154 -1.31 -1.85 -9.41
C GLN A 154 -1.51 -0.72 -10.41
N ALA A 155 -2.68 -0.65 -11.02
CA ALA A 155 -3.08 0.45 -11.88
C ALA A 155 -4.48 0.91 -11.49
N GLU A 156 -4.64 2.21 -11.29
CA GLU A 156 -5.91 2.87 -10.98
C GLU A 156 -6.24 3.89 -12.05
N GLY A 157 -7.48 3.89 -12.52
CA GLY A 157 -8.03 4.88 -13.43
C GLY A 157 -9.29 5.51 -12.85
N VAL A 158 -9.41 6.83 -12.92
CA VAL A 158 -10.60 7.56 -12.54
C VAL A 158 -10.96 8.57 -13.63
N ILE A 159 -12.17 8.48 -14.13
CA ILE A 159 -12.74 9.48 -15.03
C ILE A 159 -13.91 10.11 -14.29
N SER A 160 -13.83 11.38 -14.01
CA SER A 160 -14.89 12.10 -13.30
C SER A 160 -15.34 13.33 -14.07
N ARG A 161 -16.62 13.67 -13.90
CA ARG A 161 -17.22 14.84 -14.52
C ARG A 161 -18.19 15.51 -13.57
N ARG A 162 -18.10 16.82 -13.44
CA ARG A 162 -19.17 17.65 -12.91
C ARG A 162 -20.09 18.05 -14.07
N ILE A 163 -21.31 17.51 -14.05
CA ILE A 163 -22.29 17.68 -15.14
C ILE A 163 -22.89 19.07 -15.07
N ASN A 164 -23.28 19.48 -13.87
CA ASN A 164 -23.83 20.81 -13.57
C ASN A 164 -23.55 21.17 -12.11
N GLN A 165 -24.17 22.20 -11.59
CA GLN A 165 -23.97 22.63 -10.20
C GLN A 165 -24.46 21.61 -9.14
N TRP A 166 -25.34 20.68 -9.56
CA TRP A 166 -25.99 19.71 -8.66
C TRP A 166 -25.45 18.29 -8.81
N TRP A 167 -25.04 17.90 -10.01
CA TRP A 167 -24.73 16.52 -10.33
C TRP A 167 -23.29 16.33 -10.76
N HIS A 168 -22.69 15.30 -10.22
CA HIS A 168 -21.38 14.81 -10.64
C HIS A 168 -21.37 13.28 -10.68
N GLY A 169 -20.43 12.72 -11.40
CA GLY A 169 -20.23 11.29 -11.50
C GLY A 169 -18.80 10.91 -11.78
N ALA A 170 -18.43 9.69 -11.44
CA ALA A 170 -17.13 9.13 -11.71
C ALA A 170 -17.24 7.64 -12.09
N LEU A 171 -16.37 7.24 -13.02
CA LEU A 171 -16.05 5.86 -13.31
C LEU A 171 -14.66 5.60 -12.74
N ARG A 172 -14.50 4.48 -12.01
CA ARG A 172 -13.22 4.05 -11.43
C ARG A 172 -12.88 2.67 -11.93
N SER A 173 -11.61 2.41 -12.13
CA SER A 173 -11.07 1.07 -12.36
C SER A 173 -9.82 0.91 -11.51
N ASP A 174 -9.67 -0.25 -10.90
CA ASP A 174 -8.47 -0.65 -10.17
C ASP A 174 -8.10 -2.05 -10.65
N TYR A 175 -6.86 -2.21 -11.08
CA TYR A 175 -6.28 -3.51 -11.41
C TYR A 175 -5.09 -3.76 -10.52
N TYR A 176 -5.04 -4.94 -9.92
CA TYR A 176 -3.96 -5.39 -9.06
C TYR A 176 -3.48 -6.77 -9.50
N LEU A 177 -2.19 -6.96 -9.55
CA LEU A 177 -1.53 -8.23 -9.85
C LEU A 177 -0.47 -8.50 -8.79
N LEU A 178 -0.49 -9.69 -8.24
CA LEU A 178 0.54 -10.26 -7.39
C LEU A 178 1.01 -11.57 -8.01
N ASP A 179 2.27 -11.62 -8.41
CA ASP A 179 2.90 -12.77 -9.05
C ASP A 179 4.15 -13.17 -8.26
N TYR A 180 4.30 -14.45 -8.00
CA TYR A 180 5.45 -15.02 -7.29
C TYR A 180 6.33 -15.82 -8.24
N ASP A 181 7.65 -15.62 -8.17
CA ASP A 181 8.60 -16.34 -9.01
C ASP A 181 8.74 -17.80 -8.53
N ASN A 182 8.45 -18.75 -9.44
CA ASN A 182 8.49 -20.19 -9.20
C ASN A 182 9.91 -20.75 -8.97
N ASN A 183 10.96 -19.96 -9.27
CA ASN A 183 12.35 -20.40 -9.11
C ASN A 183 12.77 -20.68 -7.66
N VAL A 184 11.97 -20.29 -6.71
CA VAL A 184 12.31 -20.36 -5.27
C VAL A 184 11.56 -21.46 -4.52
N SER A 185 10.38 -21.85 -4.99
CA SER A 185 9.56 -22.91 -4.42
C SER A 185 8.65 -23.48 -5.50
N GLU A 186 8.54 -24.79 -5.59
CA GLU A 186 7.60 -25.48 -6.47
C GLU A 186 6.14 -25.02 -6.28
N TYR A 187 5.86 -24.32 -5.19
CA TYR A 187 4.52 -23.91 -4.78
C TYR A 187 4.33 -22.39 -4.69
N ALA A 188 5.29 -21.58 -5.14
CA ALA A 188 5.20 -20.12 -5.05
C ALA A 188 4.03 -19.55 -5.87
N TRP A 189 3.72 -20.17 -7.01
CA TRP A 189 2.61 -19.83 -7.89
C TRP A 189 1.23 -19.95 -7.22
N LEU A 190 1.09 -20.77 -6.17
CA LEU A 190 -0.14 -20.94 -5.40
C LEU A 190 -0.63 -19.64 -4.75
N TYR A 191 0.22 -18.65 -4.60
CA TYR A 191 -0.09 -17.40 -3.92
C TYR A 191 -0.28 -16.22 -4.88
N GLY A 192 -0.06 -16.44 -6.19
CA GLY A 192 -0.32 -15.44 -7.23
C GLY A 192 -1.82 -15.22 -7.43
N TRP A 193 -2.23 -13.98 -7.61
CA TRP A 193 -3.59 -13.62 -7.95
C TRP A 193 -3.67 -12.25 -8.62
N SER A 194 -4.74 -12.02 -9.36
CA SER A 194 -5.05 -10.72 -9.93
C SER A 194 -6.48 -10.29 -9.58
N ARG A 195 -6.71 -8.98 -9.53
CA ARG A 195 -8.02 -8.39 -9.28
C ARG A 195 -8.29 -7.26 -10.27
N LEU A 196 -9.47 -7.24 -10.84
CA LEU A 196 -10.03 -6.07 -11.49
C LEU A 196 -11.25 -5.59 -10.71
N GLN A 197 -11.28 -4.33 -10.36
CA GLN A 197 -12.44 -3.68 -9.77
C GLN A 197 -12.93 -2.55 -10.68
N LEU A 198 -14.21 -2.52 -10.95
CA LEU A 198 -14.89 -1.44 -11.64
C LEU A 198 -15.89 -0.77 -10.71
N GLY A 199 -15.87 0.54 -10.64
CA GLY A 199 -16.74 1.32 -9.76
C GLY A 199 -17.45 2.46 -10.51
N LEU A 200 -18.70 2.66 -10.18
CA LEU A 200 -19.51 3.82 -10.59
C LEU A 200 -19.87 4.62 -9.35
N GLU A 201 -19.72 5.92 -9.45
CA GLU A 201 -20.12 6.84 -8.40
C GLU A 201 -20.96 7.97 -8.99
N GLY A 202 -22.07 8.24 -8.34
CA GLY A 202 -22.92 9.39 -8.63
C GLY A 202 -23.09 10.24 -7.38
N GLY A 203 -23.08 11.56 -7.54
CA GLY A 203 -23.29 12.46 -6.44
C GLY A 203 -24.27 13.59 -6.78
N CYS A 204 -25.04 14.00 -5.78
CA CYS A 204 -25.95 15.13 -5.83
C CYS A 204 -25.58 16.13 -4.74
N THR A 205 -25.28 17.36 -5.13
CA THR A 205 -24.97 18.46 -4.21
C THR A 205 -26.24 18.94 -3.51
N LEU A 206 -26.40 18.64 -2.24
CA LEU A 206 -27.51 19.06 -1.40
C LEU A 206 -27.36 20.49 -0.89
N SER A 207 -26.12 20.89 -0.62
CA SER A 207 -25.77 22.24 -0.17
C SER A 207 -24.38 22.60 -0.72
N ARG A 208 -23.96 23.83 -0.52
CA ARG A 208 -22.59 24.23 -0.88
C ARG A 208 -21.47 23.41 -0.20
N TRP A 209 -21.82 22.64 0.83
CA TRP A 209 -20.87 21.90 1.67
C TRP A 209 -21.07 20.38 1.63
N THR A 210 -22.22 19.91 1.16
CA THR A 210 -22.62 18.51 1.33
C THR A 210 -23.14 17.92 0.04
N ASP A 211 -22.57 16.79 -0.35
CA ASP A 211 -23.01 15.96 -1.43
C ASP A 211 -23.60 14.65 -0.89
N LEU A 212 -24.72 14.19 -1.46
CA LEU A 212 -25.21 12.84 -1.34
C LEU A 212 -24.48 11.98 -2.36
N ILE A 213 -23.95 10.84 -1.95
CA ILE A 213 -23.15 9.95 -2.79
C ILE A 213 -23.83 8.58 -2.86
N ILE A 214 -23.84 8.00 -4.05
CA ILE A 214 -24.14 6.58 -4.29
C ILE A 214 -22.95 6.00 -5.02
N SER A 215 -22.43 4.86 -4.56
CA SER A 215 -21.31 4.15 -5.17
C SER A 215 -21.69 2.69 -5.37
N ALA A 216 -21.40 2.14 -6.54
CA ALA A 216 -21.53 0.73 -6.85
C ALA A 216 -20.20 0.22 -7.39
N ASN A 217 -19.75 -0.91 -6.87
CA ASN A 217 -18.50 -1.52 -7.29
C ASN A 217 -18.74 -2.98 -7.64
N TYR A 218 -18.01 -3.46 -8.63
CA TYR A 218 -17.95 -4.86 -8.99
C TYR A 218 -16.48 -5.27 -9.09
N GLN A 219 -16.11 -6.43 -8.56
CA GLN A 219 -14.74 -6.93 -8.51
C GLN A 219 -14.67 -8.38 -8.95
N TRP A 220 -13.59 -8.71 -9.66
CA TRP A 220 -13.22 -10.06 -10.06
C TRP A 220 -11.84 -10.36 -9.52
N TYR A 221 -11.65 -11.57 -9.04
CA TYR A 221 -10.37 -12.13 -8.63
C TYR A 221 -10.09 -13.36 -9.47
N TRP A 222 -8.90 -13.43 -10.03
CA TRP A 222 -8.39 -14.58 -10.75
C TRP A 222 -7.18 -15.11 -10.03
N HIS A 223 -7.12 -16.42 -9.90
CA HIS A 223 -5.96 -17.15 -9.41
C HIS A 223 -5.27 -17.83 -10.57
N ASP A 224 -4.00 -18.17 -10.43
CA ASP A 224 -3.23 -18.79 -11.51
C ASP A 224 -3.83 -20.16 -11.86
N ASP A 225 -4.21 -20.37 -13.14
CA ASP A 225 -5.08 -21.44 -13.63
C ASP A 225 -4.46 -22.85 -13.63
N ASP A 226 -3.21 -23.01 -13.21
CA ASP A 226 -2.54 -24.33 -13.20
C ASP A 226 -3.12 -25.30 -12.14
N PHE A 227 -4.21 -24.90 -11.47
CA PHE A 227 -4.87 -25.66 -10.41
C PHE A 227 -5.96 -26.66 -10.84
N ASP A 228 -6.11 -26.94 -12.09
CA ASP A 228 -7.10 -27.95 -12.56
C ASP A 228 -6.80 -29.40 -12.11
N ASN A 229 -5.65 -29.63 -11.49
CA ASN A 229 -5.29 -30.94 -10.96
C ASN A 229 -5.53 -31.06 -9.47
N HIS A 230 -6.76 -31.41 -9.08
CA HIS A 230 -7.11 -31.82 -7.71
C HIS A 230 -6.14 -32.86 -7.11
N GLN A 231 -5.49 -33.64 -7.95
CA GLN A 231 -4.58 -34.71 -7.57
C GLN A 231 -3.27 -34.17 -7.01
N ASP A 232 -2.76 -33.07 -7.55
CA ASP A 232 -1.51 -32.46 -7.08
C ASP A 232 -1.66 -31.87 -5.67
N MET A 233 -2.85 -31.41 -5.31
CA MET A 233 -3.14 -30.89 -3.97
C MET A 233 -3.34 -31.99 -2.92
N GLU A 234 -3.92 -33.12 -3.30
CA GLU A 234 -4.01 -34.32 -2.44
C GLU A 234 -2.62 -34.86 -2.12
N ASP A 235 -1.70 -34.86 -3.10
CA ASP A 235 -0.31 -35.29 -2.92
C ASP A 235 0.51 -34.36 -2.03
N ILE A 236 0.26 -33.04 -2.12
CA ILE A 236 0.99 -32.02 -1.36
C ILE A 236 0.50 -31.90 0.08
N TYR A 237 -0.79 -31.92 0.31
CA TYR A 237 -1.40 -31.60 1.61
C TYR A 237 -2.17 -32.77 2.27
N GLY A 238 -2.27 -33.91 1.58
CA GLY A 238 -3.04 -35.08 2.01
C GLY A 238 -4.54 -34.92 1.75
N SER A 239 -5.25 -36.04 1.72
CA SER A 239 -6.64 -36.16 1.26
C SER A 239 -7.68 -35.28 1.99
N ARG A 240 -7.36 -34.72 3.12
CA ARG A 240 -8.26 -33.82 3.87
C ARG A 240 -8.13 -32.35 3.46
N ARG A 241 -7.05 -31.95 2.82
CA ARG A 241 -6.78 -30.55 2.40
C ARG A 241 -6.95 -30.31 0.89
N GLY A 242 -7.00 -31.34 0.08
CA GLY A 242 -7.25 -31.26 -1.36
C GLY A 242 -8.63 -30.72 -1.77
N ARG A 243 -9.46 -30.39 -0.82
CA ARG A 243 -10.78 -29.76 -1.07
C ARG A 243 -10.74 -28.23 -1.12
N TYR A 244 -9.63 -27.62 -0.74
CA TYR A 244 -9.51 -26.15 -0.67
C TYR A 244 -8.80 -25.63 -1.90
N VAL A 245 -9.50 -25.66 -3.03
CA VAL A 245 -8.98 -25.06 -4.27
C VAL A 245 -9.25 -23.57 -4.24
N ARG A 246 -8.23 -22.75 -4.52
CA ARG A 246 -8.44 -21.34 -4.84
C ARG A 246 -9.20 -21.29 -6.16
N GLY A 247 -10.45 -20.88 -6.11
CA GLY A 247 -11.24 -20.62 -7.30
C GLY A 247 -11.32 -19.12 -7.58
N ASP A 248 -11.59 -18.80 -8.83
CA ASP A 248 -11.95 -17.45 -9.21
C ASP A 248 -13.12 -16.96 -8.36
N SER A 249 -13.05 -15.72 -7.97
CA SER A 249 -14.03 -15.11 -7.09
C SER A 249 -14.54 -13.80 -7.67
N LYS A 250 -15.74 -13.43 -7.33
CA LYS A 250 -16.32 -12.16 -7.75
C LYS A 250 -17.21 -11.58 -6.66
N GLY A 251 -17.36 -10.27 -6.67
CA GLY A 251 -18.22 -9.63 -5.69
C GLY A 251 -18.72 -8.29 -6.17
N TRP A 252 -19.77 -7.83 -5.52
CA TRP A 252 -20.28 -6.48 -5.74
C TRP A 252 -20.60 -5.80 -4.42
N SER A 253 -20.59 -4.48 -4.43
CA SER A 253 -21.04 -3.67 -3.31
C SER A 253 -21.81 -2.45 -3.81
N VAL A 254 -22.84 -2.07 -3.06
CA VAL A 254 -23.59 -0.83 -3.28
C VAL A 254 -23.64 -0.08 -1.96
N MET A 255 -23.17 1.16 -1.97
CA MET A 255 -23.10 2.02 -0.80
C MET A 255 -23.74 3.36 -1.07
N GLY A 256 -24.40 3.92 -0.07
CA GLY A 256 -24.91 5.29 -0.08
C GLY A 256 -24.41 6.08 1.11
N GLY A 257 -24.35 7.39 0.99
CA GLY A 257 -23.90 8.23 2.09
C GLY A 257 -23.66 9.66 1.70
N ILE A 258 -22.79 10.33 2.46
CA ILE A 258 -22.53 11.75 2.33
C ILE A 258 -21.03 12.03 2.20
N ALA A 259 -20.71 13.04 1.40
CA ALA A 259 -19.42 13.70 1.42
C ALA A 259 -19.62 15.16 1.75
N THR A 260 -18.82 15.67 2.68
CA THR A 260 -18.97 17.04 3.19
C THR A 260 -17.63 17.75 3.22
N HIS A 261 -17.62 18.96 2.72
CA HIS A 261 -16.55 19.93 2.93
C HIS A 261 -17.07 20.99 3.92
N MET A 262 -17.11 20.64 5.20
CA MET A 262 -17.74 21.45 6.23
C MET A 262 -17.10 22.83 6.37
N THR A 263 -15.79 22.89 6.06
CA THR A 263 -15.02 24.13 5.92
C THR A 263 -13.95 23.88 4.87
N GLU A 264 -13.20 24.92 4.48
CA GLU A 264 -11.98 24.74 3.66
C GLU A 264 -10.93 23.85 4.32
N LYS A 265 -11.10 23.57 5.62
CA LYS A 265 -10.13 22.82 6.44
C LYS A 265 -10.60 21.43 6.87
N LEU A 266 -11.90 21.16 6.85
CA LEU A 266 -12.47 19.90 7.28
C LEU A 266 -13.33 19.29 6.19
N SER A 267 -12.94 18.13 5.71
CA SER A 267 -13.73 17.30 4.81
C SER A 267 -13.90 15.91 5.40
N TYR A 268 -15.05 15.31 5.18
CA TYR A 268 -15.29 13.91 5.48
C TYR A 268 -16.21 13.25 4.46
N ARG A 269 -16.08 11.95 4.34
CA ARG A 269 -16.91 11.10 3.49
C ARG A 269 -17.31 9.87 4.31
N LEU A 270 -18.60 9.57 4.34
CA LEU A 270 -19.15 8.42 5.05
C LEU A 270 -20.13 7.70 4.13
N LEU A 271 -19.85 6.45 3.82
CA LEU A 271 -20.70 5.57 3.02
C LEU A 271 -20.96 4.29 3.80
N ALA A 272 -22.16 3.76 3.66
CA ALA A 272 -22.53 2.44 4.16
C ALA A 272 -23.47 1.76 3.16
N GLY A 273 -23.45 0.44 3.14
CA GLY A 273 -24.25 -0.31 2.20
C GLY A 273 -24.11 -1.81 2.37
N TRP A 274 -24.37 -2.52 1.31
CA TRP A 274 -24.36 -3.97 1.27
C TRP A 274 -23.34 -4.49 0.26
N SER A 275 -22.69 -5.59 0.58
CA SER A 275 -21.80 -6.32 -0.33
C SER A 275 -22.17 -7.79 -0.38
N HIS A 276 -21.95 -8.38 -1.55
CA HIS A 276 -22.08 -9.79 -1.84
C HIS A 276 -20.77 -10.28 -2.45
N PHE A 277 -20.30 -11.44 -2.03
CA PHE A 277 -19.08 -12.04 -2.51
C PHE A 277 -19.28 -13.53 -2.78
N GLU A 278 -19.09 -13.92 -4.03
CA GLU A 278 -19.11 -15.31 -4.48
C GLU A 278 -17.67 -15.81 -4.55
N TYR A 279 -17.38 -16.82 -3.76
CA TYR A 279 -16.06 -17.44 -3.73
C TYR A 279 -16.07 -18.72 -4.57
N GLY A 280 -15.14 -18.84 -5.53
CA GLY A 280 -14.94 -20.06 -6.30
C GLY A 280 -14.30 -21.16 -5.43
N GLY A 281 -14.54 -22.43 -5.76
CA GLY A 281 -13.93 -23.55 -5.03
C GLY A 281 -14.81 -24.18 -3.94
N GLY A 282 -16.12 -23.95 -3.94
CA GLY A 282 -17.09 -24.62 -3.04
C GLY A 282 -17.30 -23.96 -1.69
N VAL A 283 -16.74 -22.74 -1.52
CA VAL A 283 -16.99 -21.89 -0.35
C VAL A 283 -18.35 -21.20 -0.49
N SER A 284 -19.12 -21.02 0.60
CA SER A 284 -20.41 -20.34 0.56
C SER A 284 -20.24 -18.87 0.17
N ASN A 285 -21.27 -18.33 -0.46
CA ASN A 285 -21.35 -16.91 -0.73
C ASN A 285 -21.42 -16.13 0.58
N LEU A 286 -20.73 -15.01 0.64
CA LEU A 286 -20.72 -14.12 1.79
C LEU A 286 -21.51 -12.85 1.48
N ASP A 287 -22.37 -12.48 2.40
CA ASP A 287 -23.20 -11.29 2.34
C ASP A 287 -23.07 -10.47 3.61
N GLY A 288 -23.00 -9.17 3.48
CA GLY A 288 -22.98 -8.35 4.69
C GLY A 288 -22.88 -6.86 4.48
N TRP A 289 -22.94 -6.17 5.59
CA TRP A 289 -22.75 -4.73 5.62
C TRP A 289 -21.32 -4.35 5.31
N THR A 290 -21.17 -3.36 4.44
CA THR A 290 -19.89 -2.73 4.12
C THR A 290 -19.97 -1.24 4.40
N TYR A 291 -18.84 -0.66 4.76
CA TYR A 291 -18.74 0.77 5.01
C TYR A 291 -17.40 1.34 4.55
N GLN A 292 -17.39 2.62 4.25
CA GLN A 292 -16.20 3.38 3.94
C GLN A 292 -16.32 4.76 4.57
N GLY A 293 -15.35 5.14 5.38
CA GLY A 293 -15.26 6.45 6.00
C GLY A 293 -13.88 7.06 5.83
N SER A 294 -13.84 8.35 5.57
CA SER A 294 -12.60 9.13 5.63
C SER A 294 -12.87 10.51 6.19
N ALA A 295 -11.93 11.06 6.92
CA ALA A 295 -11.93 12.42 7.39
C ALA A 295 -10.54 13.03 7.22
N ASP A 296 -10.50 14.26 6.79
CA ASP A 296 -9.30 15.05 6.59
C ASP A 296 -9.51 16.44 7.23
N TRP A 297 -8.63 16.80 8.15
CA TRP A 297 -8.74 18.05 8.89
C TRP A 297 -7.41 18.79 8.97
N GLN A 298 -7.36 19.94 8.34
CA GLN A 298 -6.27 20.90 8.43
C GLN A 298 -6.55 21.86 9.58
N ILE A 299 -5.89 21.66 10.71
CA ILE A 299 -6.21 22.40 11.96
C ILE A 299 -5.78 23.86 11.87
N ASP A 300 -4.64 24.14 11.24
CA ASP A 300 -4.09 25.50 11.16
C ASP A 300 -4.19 26.11 9.76
N ALA A 301 -4.18 27.44 9.70
CA ALA A 301 -4.29 28.19 8.45
C ALA A 301 -3.05 28.03 7.55
N ALA A 302 -1.91 27.66 8.10
CA ALA A 302 -0.66 27.47 7.38
C ALA A 302 -0.49 26.07 6.83
N ASN A 303 -1.52 25.19 6.99
CA ASN A 303 -1.50 23.77 6.60
C ASN A 303 -0.31 22.99 7.17
N THR A 304 0.13 23.37 8.37
CA THR A 304 1.27 22.74 9.04
C THR A 304 0.84 21.63 9.98
N PHE A 305 -0.44 21.60 10.37
CA PHE A 305 -1.00 20.57 11.24
C PHE A 305 -2.22 19.90 10.57
N HIS A 306 -2.10 18.61 10.34
CA HIS A 306 -3.01 17.80 9.59
C HIS A 306 -3.40 16.55 10.36
N VAL A 307 -4.69 16.20 10.34
CA VAL A 307 -5.26 15.00 10.95
C VAL A 307 -6.03 14.23 9.87
N MET A 308 -5.83 12.93 9.79
CA MET A 308 -6.51 12.06 8.86
C MET A 308 -7.05 10.82 9.58
N ALA A 309 -8.26 10.41 9.24
CA ALA A 309 -8.86 9.17 9.70
C ALA A 309 -9.47 8.44 8.51
N ILE A 310 -9.31 7.12 8.48
CA ILE A 310 -9.90 6.25 7.46
C ILE A 310 -10.47 5.02 8.16
N ALA A 311 -11.63 4.56 7.71
CA ALA A 311 -12.21 3.29 8.12
C ALA A 311 -12.90 2.62 6.92
N SER A 312 -12.79 1.30 6.78
CA SER A 312 -13.43 0.57 5.71
C SER A 312 -13.67 -0.89 6.08
N SER A 313 -14.64 -1.52 5.43
CA SER A 313 -14.81 -2.97 5.43
C SER A 313 -15.05 -3.47 4.01
N TYR A 314 -14.56 -4.67 3.69
CA TYR A 314 -14.71 -5.30 2.39
C TYR A 314 -14.43 -6.81 2.47
N TYR A 315 -14.91 -7.55 1.48
CA TYR A 315 -14.59 -8.97 1.29
C TYR A 315 -13.48 -9.15 0.27
N GLN A 316 -12.62 -10.12 0.53
CA GLN A 316 -11.57 -10.55 -0.41
C GLN A 316 -11.21 -12.03 -0.19
N PRO A 317 -10.57 -12.72 -1.17
CA PRO A 317 -9.96 -14.03 -0.93
C PRO A 317 -8.81 -13.91 0.08
N SER A 318 -8.57 -14.98 0.84
CA SER A 318 -7.39 -15.02 1.71
C SER A 318 -6.12 -15.17 0.89
N GLU A 319 -5.13 -14.35 1.17
CA GLU A 319 -3.78 -14.48 0.60
C GLU A 319 -2.95 -15.55 1.31
N ARG A 320 -3.30 -15.87 2.56
CA ARG A 320 -2.53 -16.75 3.44
C ARG A 320 -3.00 -18.19 3.40
N GLU A 321 -4.27 -18.40 3.18
CA GLU A 321 -4.89 -19.70 3.32
C GLU A 321 -5.80 -20.03 2.14
N PHE A 322 -5.71 -21.29 1.72
CA PHE A 322 -6.51 -21.79 0.61
C PHE A 322 -7.96 -22.04 1.09
N GLY A 323 -8.92 -21.63 0.28
CA GLY A 323 -10.34 -21.94 0.49
C GLY A 323 -11.02 -21.12 1.56
N SER A 324 -10.45 -20.01 1.98
CA SER A 324 -11.13 -19.07 2.87
C SER A 324 -11.37 -17.72 2.21
N ALA A 325 -12.47 -17.09 2.57
CA ALA A 325 -12.75 -15.70 2.28
C ALA A 325 -12.51 -14.86 3.54
N LEU A 326 -12.09 -13.63 3.33
CA LEU A 326 -11.84 -12.68 4.40
C LEU A 326 -12.88 -11.58 4.42
N LEU A 327 -13.46 -11.33 5.57
CA LEU A 327 -14.05 -10.04 5.88
C LEU A 327 -12.98 -9.18 6.57
N VAL A 328 -12.58 -8.12 5.91
CA VAL A 328 -11.54 -7.22 6.40
C VAL A 328 -12.16 -5.94 6.93
N HIS A 329 -11.83 -5.58 8.15
CA HIS A 329 -12.12 -4.27 8.73
C HIS A 329 -10.81 -3.51 8.95
N ASN A 330 -10.68 -2.34 8.36
CA ASN A 330 -9.54 -1.45 8.55
C ASN A 330 -9.97 -0.18 9.23
N ALA A 331 -9.15 0.33 10.14
CA ALA A 331 -9.27 1.68 10.68
C ALA A 331 -7.87 2.27 10.86
N SER A 332 -7.69 3.53 10.52
CA SER A 332 -6.44 4.24 10.75
C SER A 332 -6.69 5.67 11.16
N PHE A 333 -5.81 6.18 12.00
CA PHE A 333 -5.79 7.56 12.46
C PHE A 333 -4.37 8.07 12.40
N GLY A 334 -4.17 9.22 11.78
CA GLY A 334 -2.86 9.84 11.63
C GLY A 334 -2.89 11.33 11.93
N ILE A 335 -1.78 11.79 12.45
CA ILE A 335 -1.51 13.21 12.65
C ILE A 335 -0.15 13.57 12.05
N ALA A 336 -0.05 14.73 11.44
CA ALA A 336 1.21 15.24 10.93
C ALA A 336 1.33 16.73 11.24
N LYS A 337 2.52 17.14 11.65
CA LYS A 337 2.83 18.55 11.90
C LYS A 337 4.19 18.93 11.37
N SER A 338 4.24 20.09 10.73
CA SER A 338 5.48 20.73 10.30
C SER A 338 5.87 21.86 11.26
N PHE A 339 7.12 21.87 11.66
CA PHE A 339 7.70 22.86 12.58
C PHE A 339 8.86 23.59 11.90
N VAL A 340 9.31 24.69 12.50
CA VAL A 340 10.54 25.41 12.10
C VAL A 340 10.54 25.72 10.59
N LYS A 341 9.51 26.45 10.12
CA LYS A 341 9.38 26.83 8.70
C LYS A 341 9.49 25.62 7.74
N ASN A 342 8.79 24.53 8.08
CA ASN A 342 8.78 23.26 7.31
C ASN A 342 10.12 22.51 7.25
N LYS A 343 11.08 22.82 8.14
CA LYS A 343 12.33 22.05 8.22
C LYS A 343 12.16 20.76 9.01
N LEU A 344 11.41 20.77 10.11
CA LEU A 344 11.13 19.61 10.93
C LEU A 344 9.68 19.17 10.69
N LYS A 345 9.49 17.91 10.32
CA LYS A 345 8.16 17.29 10.20
C LYS A 345 8.07 16.12 11.16
N ALA A 346 6.98 16.06 11.90
CA ALA A 346 6.63 14.92 12.74
C ALA A 346 5.29 14.35 12.26
N ALA A 347 5.21 13.04 12.18
CA ALA A 347 3.97 12.32 11.87
C ALA A 347 3.85 11.13 12.80
N ALA A 348 2.64 10.88 13.30
CA ALA A 348 2.30 9.69 14.05
C ALA A 348 1.02 9.09 13.47
N ASP A 349 0.98 7.80 13.31
CA ASP A 349 -0.19 7.07 12.87
C ASP A 349 -0.39 5.79 13.67
N VAL A 350 -1.65 5.41 13.81
CA VAL A 350 -2.09 4.13 14.37
C VAL A 350 -3.06 3.51 13.39
N ALA A 351 -2.87 2.25 13.07
CA ALA A 351 -3.74 1.48 12.22
C ALA A 351 -4.18 0.20 12.94
N PHE A 352 -5.41 -0.17 12.72
CA PHE A 352 -6.01 -1.43 13.15
C PHE A 352 -6.56 -2.14 11.95
N ARG A 353 -6.29 -3.43 11.84
CA ARG A 353 -6.87 -4.33 10.84
C ARG A 353 -7.36 -5.57 11.55
N ARG A 354 -8.62 -5.91 11.32
CA ARG A 354 -9.20 -7.18 11.72
C ARG A 354 -9.54 -7.97 10.48
N GLU A 355 -9.09 -9.20 10.43
CA GLU A 355 -9.42 -10.17 9.41
C GLU A 355 -10.26 -11.27 10.04
N THR A 356 -11.45 -11.49 9.53
CA THR A 356 -12.28 -12.64 9.90
C THR A 356 -12.18 -13.65 8.76
N HIS A 357 -11.59 -14.80 9.04
CA HIS A 357 -11.43 -15.91 8.10
C HIS A 357 -12.69 -16.78 8.18
N GLU A 358 -13.39 -16.92 7.08
CA GLU A 358 -14.60 -17.72 7.00
C GLU A 358 -14.37 -18.93 6.09
N TYR A 359 -14.46 -20.12 6.68
CA TYR A 359 -14.44 -21.41 6.00
C TYR A 359 -15.85 -21.97 5.93
N THR A 360 -16.26 -22.47 4.81
CA THR A 360 -17.66 -22.80 4.58
C THR A 360 -18.07 -24.20 4.99
N GLU A 361 -17.16 -25.17 4.99
CA GLU A 361 -17.51 -26.55 5.37
C GLU A 361 -17.39 -26.82 6.88
N TYR A 362 -16.63 -25.99 7.61
CA TYR A 362 -16.38 -26.21 9.04
C TYR A 362 -16.37 -24.86 9.77
N GLU A 363 -17.54 -24.41 10.25
CA GLU A 363 -17.63 -23.21 11.11
C GLU A 363 -16.67 -23.23 12.31
N ALA A 364 -16.22 -24.43 12.71
CA ALA A 364 -15.24 -24.61 13.80
C ALA A 364 -13.84 -24.13 13.43
N ASP A 365 -13.55 -23.89 12.16
CA ASP A 365 -12.24 -23.44 11.68
C ASP A 365 -12.21 -21.92 11.44
N ASN A 366 -13.34 -21.24 11.59
CA ASN A 366 -13.39 -19.77 11.49
C ASN A 366 -12.58 -19.13 12.63
N TYR A 367 -11.77 -18.14 12.29
CA TYR A 367 -10.95 -17.43 13.27
C TYR A 367 -10.78 -15.95 12.89
N ASN A 368 -10.34 -15.16 13.85
CA ASN A 368 -10.04 -13.76 13.65
C ASN A 368 -8.56 -13.49 13.87
N GLU A 369 -8.04 -12.57 13.07
CA GLU A 369 -6.72 -11.96 13.27
C GLU A 369 -6.90 -10.48 13.53
N ASN A 370 -6.22 -9.97 14.55
CA ASN A 370 -6.19 -8.56 14.89
C ASN A 370 -4.76 -8.05 14.75
N ILE A 371 -4.57 -7.08 13.88
CA ILE A 371 -3.27 -6.49 13.58
C ILE A 371 -3.30 -5.02 13.98
N TRP A 372 -2.43 -4.64 14.89
CA TRP A 372 -2.22 -3.25 15.29
C TRP A 372 -0.87 -2.76 14.80
N THR A 373 -0.84 -1.58 14.26
CA THR A 373 0.40 -0.91 13.86
C THR A 373 0.40 0.50 14.40
N ALA A 374 1.45 0.89 15.12
CA ALA A 374 1.68 2.27 15.54
C ALA A 374 3.02 2.75 14.98
N ARG A 375 3.05 3.96 14.42
CA ARG A 375 4.23 4.50 13.76
C ARG A 375 4.46 5.94 14.16
N LEU A 376 5.71 6.27 14.43
CA LEU A 376 6.19 7.65 14.62
C LEU A 376 7.31 7.91 13.62
N THR A 377 7.19 9.00 12.88
CA THR A 377 8.21 9.43 11.91
C THR A 377 8.61 10.88 12.21
N LEU A 378 9.90 11.13 12.28
CA LEU A 378 10.48 12.45 12.37
C LEU A 378 11.38 12.66 11.17
N SER A 379 11.29 13.81 10.50
CA SER A 379 12.22 14.16 9.42
C SER A 379 12.69 15.61 9.57
N TYR A 380 13.98 15.80 9.41
CA TYR A 380 14.60 17.13 9.51
C TYR A 380 15.38 17.43 8.24
N ARG A 381 14.99 18.49 7.55
CA ARG A 381 15.68 19.01 6.37
C ARG A 381 16.83 19.91 6.83
N ILE A 382 18.05 19.39 6.77
CA ILE A 382 19.28 20.11 7.13
C ILE A 382 19.48 21.28 6.18
N ASN A 383 19.41 21.01 4.88
CA ASN A 383 19.46 22.00 3.82
C ASN A 383 18.53 21.59 2.65
N ARG A 384 18.62 22.25 1.52
CA ARG A 384 17.74 21.96 0.37
C ARG A 384 17.94 20.58 -0.23
N LEU A 385 19.18 20.05 -0.13
CA LEU A 385 19.56 18.77 -0.72
C LEU A 385 19.47 17.60 0.28
N LEU A 386 19.58 17.87 1.58
CA LEU A 386 19.81 16.84 2.58
C LEU A 386 18.71 16.80 3.63
N THR A 387 18.11 15.62 3.80
CA THR A 387 17.11 15.32 4.82
C THR A 387 17.55 14.12 5.64
N VAL A 388 17.51 14.23 6.96
CA VAL A 388 17.65 13.12 7.91
C VAL A 388 16.27 12.73 8.40
N TYR A 389 16.01 11.45 8.57
CA TYR A 389 14.77 10.96 9.14
C TYR A 389 14.98 9.83 10.13
N GLY A 390 14.07 9.73 11.07
CA GLY A 390 13.96 8.62 11.99
C GLY A 390 12.52 8.10 12.00
N ARG A 391 12.34 6.80 12.13
CA ARG A 391 11.05 6.13 12.21
C ARG A 391 11.11 5.05 13.27
N VAL A 392 10.09 5.01 14.11
CA VAL A 392 9.84 3.89 15.03
C VAL A 392 8.46 3.34 14.69
N GLU A 393 8.37 2.02 14.62
CA GLU A 393 7.14 1.31 14.32
C GLU A 393 7.00 0.16 15.30
N TYR A 394 5.80 0.00 15.83
CA TYR A 394 5.37 -1.15 16.59
C TYR A 394 4.26 -1.86 15.83
N GLN A 395 4.32 -3.17 15.74
CA GLN A 395 3.29 -4.00 15.16
C GLN A 395 3.05 -5.20 16.06
N THR A 396 1.80 -5.52 16.31
CA THR A 396 1.38 -6.75 16.97
C THR A 396 0.31 -7.44 16.13
N GLU A 397 0.34 -8.73 16.12
CA GLU A 397 -0.65 -9.59 15.47
C GLU A 397 -1.08 -10.66 16.46
N GLU A 398 -2.38 -10.79 16.66
CA GLU A 398 -3.01 -11.75 17.54
C GLU A 398 -4.08 -12.53 16.78
N SER A 399 -4.04 -13.86 16.85
CA SER A 399 -5.00 -14.77 16.22
C SER A 399 -5.72 -15.59 17.28
N ASP A 400 -7.04 -15.74 17.17
CA ASP A 400 -7.84 -16.64 18.01
C ASP A 400 -8.00 -18.05 17.39
N GLY A 401 -7.37 -18.31 16.25
CA GLY A 401 -7.40 -19.59 15.55
C GLY A 401 -6.67 -20.71 16.27
N TYR A 402 -7.40 -21.76 16.63
CA TYR A 402 -6.84 -22.88 17.43
C TYR A 402 -6.16 -23.97 16.58
N TYR A 403 -6.40 -24.03 15.27
CA TYR A 403 -6.20 -25.27 14.50
C TYR A 403 -4.97 -25.36 13.62
N VAL A 404 -4.32 -24.29 13.26
CA VAL A 404 -3.18 -24.39 12.36
C VAL A 404 -1.87 -24.12 13.09
N ARG A 405 -1.32 -25.15 13.75
CA ARG A 405 0.06 -25.19 14.25
C ARG A 405 0.41 -24.25 15.41
N GLY A 406 -0.51 -24.04 16.36
CA GLY A 406 -0.19 -23.43 17.65
C GLY A 406 0.19 -21.96 17.56
N ASN A 407 -0.75 -21.08 17.22
CA ASN A 407 -0.62 -19.60 17.25
C ASN A 407 0.71 -19.10 16.63
N ILE A 408 1.08 -19.59 15.46
CA ILE A 408 2.32 -19.20 14.78
C ILE A 408 2.28 -17.75 14.28
N TYR A 409 1.08 -17.17 14.20
CA TYR A 409 0.85 -15.81 13.73
C TYR A 409 0.87 -14.77 14.85
N ASP A 410 0.88 -15.17 16.11
CA ASP A 410 0.99 -14.23 17.23
C ASP A 410 2.41 -13.69 17.31
N TYR A 411 2.58 -12.39 17.14
CA TYR A 411 3.89 -11.77 17.32
C TYR A 411 3.81 -10.30 17.71
N ASP A 412 4.88 -9.86 18.36
CA ASP A 412 5.20 -8.46 18.59
C ASP A 412 6.47 -8.09 17.84
N ARG A 413 6.48 -6.90 17.25
CA ARG A 413 7.60 -6.42 16.45
C ARG A 413 7.83 -4.94 16.67
N TRP A 414 9.06 -4.58 16.97
CA TRP A 414 9.54 -3.20 16.95
C TRP A 414 10.53 -3.01 15.83
N ARG A 415 10.35 -1.95 15.06
CA ARG A 415 11.32 -1.52 14.06
C ARG A 415 11.74 -0.09 14.34
N ALA A 416 13.06 0.14 14.37
CA ALA A 416 13.63 1.47 14.49
C ALA A 416 14.52 1.73 13.27
N THR A 417 14.23 2.78 12.53
CA THR A 417 14.97 3.16 11.32
C THR A 417 15.54 4.55 11.49
N ILE A 418 16.78 4.73 11.11
CA ILE A 418 17.39 6.05 10.87
C ILE A 418 17.88 6.11 9.44
N GLY A 419 17.71 7.24 8.79
CA GLY A 419 18.13 7.37 7.40
C GLY A 419 18.48 8.79 7.00
N LEU A 420 19.13 8.87 5.87
CA LEU A 420 19.57 10.07 5.21
C LEU A 420 19.12 10.02 3.75
N ARG A 421 18.50 11.08 3.27
CA ARG A 421 18.15 11.25 1.85
C ARG A 421 18.82 12.49 1.30
N MET A 422 19.49 12.33 0.19
CA MET A 422 20.06 13.41 -0.58
C MET A 422 19.36 13.49 -1.93
N THR A 423 18.94 14.70 -2.32
CA THR A 423 18.24 14.99 -3.57
C THR A 423 18.96 16.13 -4.29
N TRP A 424 19.21 16.00 -5.59
CA TRP A 424 19.91 17.01 -6.42
C TRP A 424 18.97 17.80 -7.29
#